data_d343eefcd1f25f1525ec9247a31dbec4
#
_entry.id   d343eefcd1f25f1525ec9247a31dbec4
#
_cell.length_a   1.000
_cell.length_b   1.000
_cell.length_c   1.000
_cell.angle_alpha   90.00
_cell.angle_beta   90.00
_cell.angle_gamma   90.00
#
_symmetry.space_group_name_H-M   'P 1'
#
loop_
_entity.id
_entity.type
_entity.pdbx_description
1 polymer ?
#
loop_
_entity_poly.entity_id
_entity_poly.type
_entity_poly.pdbx_seq_one_letter_code
_entity_poly.pdbx_strand_id
1 'polypeptide(L)'
;MEGKRRYDTGQFFNFARNSYLERTSRPVYAIVFLLPFIIFYEVGTILINTDVLNQSQVRVVAFVWLQHLLEYLGGGSRLAWVAPPLVVVIILIGLQVASGKQWHFSPEDFLPMAIECTLLAVPLIVLSLFLNSPAEPQGDIGRFADSAARIRNEVVPRCFLVEANSLSLAAVELGHRMAAGKSLLADIVTGLGAGIYEELVFRLILICLLMLFFQDVLRLTRRNSLILSVLISAALFSAHHHVVFVEGHFGRTAAFNWTEFGFRTIAGVYFAILFAIRGFAITAGTHAFYDIIATILNAAFFQY
;
A
#
# COMPACT_ATOMS: atom_id res chain seq x y z
N MET A 1 -29.72 -6.71 35.99
CA MET A 1 -29.72 -6.08 34.65
C MET A 1 -28.30 -6.13 34.12
N GLU A 2 -27.94 -7.20 33.41
CA GLU A 2 -26.64 -7.38 32.79
C GLU A 2 -26.57 -6.52 31.53
N GLY A 3 -25.73 -5.48 31.55
CA GLY A 3 -25.47 -4.64 30.40
C GLY A 3 -24.79 -5.46 29.30
N LYS A 4 -25.55 -5.75 28.25
CA LYS A 4 -25.03 -6.30 26.97
C LYS A 4 -23.84 -5.50 26.56
N ARG A 5 -22.62 -6.01 26.73
CA ARG A 5 -21.40 -5.43 26.16
C ARG A 5 -21.56 -5.45 24.64
N ARG A 6 -21.86 -4.29 24.04
CA ARG A 6 -21.75 -4.10 22.60
C ARG A 6 -20.29 -4.31 22.24
N TYR A 7 -20.00 -5.38 21.54
CA TYR A 7 -18.69 -5.59 20.91
C TYR A 7 -18.48 -4.48 19.90
N ASP A 8 -17.52 -3.61 20.16
CA ASP A 8 -17.11 -2.55 19.24
C ASP A 8 -16.27 -3.23 18.14
N THR A 9 -16.92 -3.53 17.02
CA THR A 9 -16.33 -4.22 15.87
C THR A 9 -15.40 -3.27 15.14
N GLY A 10 -14.11 -3.26 15.47
CA GLY A 10 -13.11 -2.58 14.67
C GLY A 10 -12.06 -1.78 15.42
N GLN A 11 -12.15 -1.60 16.72
CA GLN A 11 -11.12 -0.93 17.50
C GLN A 11 -10.68 -1.77 18.68
N PHE A 12 -9.36 -1.97 18.78
CA PHE A 12 -8.76 -2.66 19.93
C PHE A 12 -8.59 -1.74 21.15
N PHE A 13 -8.71 -0.41 20.95
CA PHE A 13 -8.54 0.62 21.98
C PHE A 13 -9.79 1.49 22.08
N ASN A 14 -10.25 1.74 23.30
CA ASN A 14 -11.32 2.67 23.58
C ASN A 14 -10.76 4.06 23.80
N PHE A 15 -10.94 4.94 22.84
CA PHE A 15 -10.62 6.36 22.98
C PHE A 15 -11.73 7.11 23.73
N ALA A 16 -11.37 8.26 24.29
CA ALA A 16 -12.37 9.14 24.92
C ALA A 16 -13.46 9.52 23.90
N ARG A 17 -14.71 9.45 24.31
CA ARG A 17 -15.87 9.72 23.45
C ARG A 17 -15.77 11.12 22.84
N ASN A 18 -15.99 11.21 21.52
CA ASN A 18 -15.88 12.44 20.72
C ASN A 18 -14.45 13.06 20.67
N SER A 19 -13.41 12.36 21.12
CA SER A 19 -12.04 12.81 20.88
C SER A 19 -11.71 12.70 19.39
N TYR A 20 -10.69 13.45 18.94
CA TYR A 20 -10.17 13.34 17.57
C TYR A 20 -9.85 11.87 17.20
N LEU A 21 -9.17 11.15 18.08
CA LEU A 21 -8.81 9.74 17.86
C LEU A 21 -10.04 8.83 17.68
N GLU A 22 -11.10 9.05 18.46
CA GLU A 22 -12.34 8.28 18.35
C GLU A 22 -13.09 8.64 17.06
N ARG A 23 -13.23 9.94 16.76
CA ARG A 23 -13.94 10.39 15.55
C ARG A 23 -13.28 9.85 14.28
N THR A 24 -11.96 10.07 14.12
CA THR A 24 -11.21 9.73 12.91
C THR A 24 -11.01 8.22 12.72
N SER A 25 -11.31 7.40 13.73
CA SER A 25 -11.33 5.94 13.61
C SER A 25 -12.66 5.36 13.15
N ARG A 26 -13.71 6.20 12.98
CA ARG A 26 -15.01 5.76 12.45
C ARG A 26 -14.91 5.45 10.95
N PRO A 27 -15.61 4.41 10.45
CA PRO A 27 -15.55 4.08 9.01
C PRO A 27 -16.00 5.22 8.09
N VAL A 28 -16.90 6.09 8.53
CA VAL A 28 -17.33 7.28 7.75
C VAL A 28 -16.14 8.20 7.45
N TYR A 29 -15.20 8.37 8.39
CA TYR A 29 -13.97 9.13 8.14
C TYR A 29 -13.07 8.45 7.11
N ALA A 30 -13.00 7.11 7.12
CA ALA A 30 -12.26 6.37 6.09
C ALA A 30 -12.86 6.59 4.70
N ILE A 31 -14.19 6.55 4.57
CA ILE A 31 -14.87 6.82 3.30
C ILE A 31 -14.50 8.21 2.79
N VAL A 32 -14.73 9.24 3.60
CA VAL A 32 -14.55 10.64 3.15
C VAL A 32 -13.08 10.99 2.94
N PHE A 33 -12.18 10.50 3.82
CA PHE A 33 -10.74 10.78 3.73
C PHE A 33 -10.08 10.08 2.54
N LEU A 34 -10.45 8.82 2.26
CA LEU A 34 -9.82 8.04 1.19
C LEU A 34 -10.46 8.27 -0.19
N LEU A 35 -11.68 8.80 -0.25
CA LEU A 35 -12.39 9.03 -1.52
C LEU A 35 -11.58 9.87 -2.52
N PRO A 36 -10.94 11.00 -2.17
CA PRO A 36 -10.09 11.75 -3.07
C PRO A 36 -8.91 10.93 -3.62
N PHE A 37 -8.30 10.09 -2.78
CA PHE A 37 -7.19 9.24 -3.18
C PHE A 37 -7.64 8.13 -4.15
N ILE A 38 -8.81 7.54 -3.91
CA ILE A 38 -9.42 6.55 -4.81
C ILE A 38 -9.70 7.18 -6.18
N ILE A 39 -10.31 8.37 -6.19
CA ILE A 39 -10.60 9.08 -7.43
C ILE A 39 -9.31 9.41 -8.18
N PHE A 40 -8.28 9.91 -7.49
CA PHE A 40 -6.99 10.22 -8.10
C PHE A 40 -6.30 8.99 -8.66
N TYR A 41 -6.36 7.85 -7.95
CA TYR A 41 -5.84 6.57 -8.44
C TYR A 41 -6.54 6.12 -9.73
N GLU A 42 -7.88 6.12 -9.75
CA GLU A 42 -8.65 5.68 -10.93
C GLU A 42 -8.41 6.59 -12.14
N VAL A 43 -8.49 7.92 -11.95
CA VAL A 43 -8.21 8.88 -13.01
C VAL A 43 -6.75 8.78 -13.46
N GLY A 44 -5.80 8.72 -12.54
CA GLY A 44 -4.38 8.58 -12.83
C GLY A 44 -4.09 7.31 -13.62
N THR A 45 -4.69 6.18 -13.25
CA THR A 45 -4.54 4.90 -13.96
C THR A 45 -5.07 5.00 -15.40
N ILE A 46 -6.21 5.67 -15.62
CA ILE A 46 -6.74 5.91 -16.96
C ILE A 46 -5.77 6.76 -17.79
N LEU A 47 -5.26 7.87 -17.22
CA LEU A 47 -4.34 8.76 -17.92
C LEU A 47 -3.02 8.08 -18.29
N ILE A 48 -2.46 7.25 -17.39
CA ILE A 48 -1.23 6.52 -17.64
C ILE A 48 -1.44 5.44 -18.72
N ASN A 49 -2.54 4.70 -18.66
CA ASN A 49 -2.82 3.60 -19.59
C ASN A 49 -3.24 4.07 -20.99
N THR A 50 -3.81 5.29 -21.14
CA THR A 50 -4.16 5.84 -22.47
C THR A 50 -2.93 6.22 -23.30
N ASP A 51 -1.81 6.58 -22.67
CA ASP A 51 -0.56 6.90 -23.36
C ASP A 51 0.26 5.65 -23.73
N VAL A 52 -0.03 4.49 -23.12
CA VAL A 52 0.68 3.21 -23.32
C VAL A 52 -0.26 2.21 -24.02
N LEU A 53 -0.75 2.60 -25.19
CA LEU A 53 -1.72 1.79 -25.97
C LEU A 53 -1.19 0.43 -26.43
N ASN A 54 -0.01 0.00 -26.03
CA ASN A 54 0.56 -1.23 -26.54
C ASN A 54 1.06 -2.27 -25.55
N GLN A 55 1.25 -2.02 -24.24
CA GLN A 55 1.73 -3.11 -23.38
C GLN A 55 1.55 -2.79 -21.88
N SER A 56 0.92 -3.71 -21.16
CA SER A 56 0.77 -3.84 -19.71
C SER A 56 0.11 -2.66 -18.97
N GLN A 57 -1.13 -2.88 -18.57
CA GLN A 57 -1.82 -2.00 -17.64
C GLN A 57 -1.07 -2.03 -16.30
N VAL A 58 -0.50 -0.90 -15.91
CA VAL A 58 0.13 -0.74 -14.58
C VAL A 58 -0.99 -0.64 -13.56
N ARG A 59 -1.16 -1.67 -12.75
CA ARG A 59 -2.13 -1.69 -11.65
C ARG A 59 -1.52 -2.39 -10.44
N VAL A 60 -1.94 -1.97 -9.26
CA VAL A 60 -1.53 -2.60 -8.01
C VAL A 60 -2.00 -4.06 -7.97
N VAL A 61 -1.12 -4.98 -7.59
CA VAL A 61 -1.40 -6.42 -7.56
C VAL A 61 -2.61 -6.76 -6.70
N ALA A 62 -2.77 -6.11 -5.54
CA ALA A 62 -3.92 -6.29 -4.67
C ALA A 62 -5.25 -5.86 -5.34
N PHE A 63 -5.23 -4.82 -6.19
CA PHE A 63 -6.38 -4.43 -7.02
C PHE A 63 -6.73 -5.53 -8.03
N VAL A 64 -5.73 -6.08 -8.71
CA VAL A 64 -5.91 -7.15 -9.70
C VAL A 64 -6.47 -8.41 -9.04
N TRP A 65 -5.99 -8.79 -7.87
CA TRP A 65 -6.54 -9.92 -7.12
C TRP A 65 -8.00 -9.71 -6.74
N LEU A 66 -8.35 -8.52 -6.29
CA LEU A 66 -9.74 -8.18 -5.97
C LEU A 66 -10.62 -8.23 -7.22
N GLN A 67 -10.12 -7.73 -8.35
CA GLN A 67 -10.80 -7.80 -9.65
C GLN A 67 -11.07 -9.25 -10.06
N HIS A 68 -10.06 -10.12 -10.06
CA HIS A 68 -10.23 -11.54 -10.39
C HIS A 68 -11.18 -12.28 -9.45
N LEU A 69 -11.13 -11.97 -8.16
CA LEU A 69 -12.09 -12.53 -7.21
C LEU A 69 -13.53 -12.13 -7.58
N LEU A 70 -13.76 -10.88 -7.94
CA LEU A 70 -15.08 -10.39 -8.34
C LEU A 70 -15.55 -10.98 -9.68
N GLU A 71 -14.66 -11.16 -10.64
CA GLU A 71 -14.95 -11.87 -11.89
C GLU A 71 -15.36 -13.33 -11.63
N TYR A 72 -14.64 -14.01 -10.72
CA TYR A 72 -14.96 -15.38 -10.31
C TYR A 72 -16.33 -15.49 -9.62
N LEU A 73 -16.72 -14.46 -8.85
CA LEU A 73 -18.03 -14.39 -8.19
C LEU A 73 -19.19 -14.01 -9.14
N GLY A 74 -18.94 -13.86 -10.44
CA GLY A 74 -19.97 -13.62 -11.46
C GLY A 74 -20.10 -12.16 -11.90
N GLY A 75 -19.15 -11.30 -11.56
CA GLY A 75 -19.05 -9.95 -12.09
C GLY A 75 -18.63 -10.01 -13.56
N GLY A 76 -19.51 -9.57 -14.49
CA GLY A 76 -19.14 -9.50 -15.90
C GLY A 76 -17.92 -8.60 -16.13
N SER A 77 -17.11 -8.89 -17.16
CA SER A 77 -15.84 -8.20 -17.46
C SER A 77 -15.95 -6.66 -17.56
N ARG A 78 -17.11 -6.11 -17.88
CA ARG A 78 -17.36 -4.66 -17.93
C ARG A 78 -17.45 -4.01 -16.56
N LEU A 79 -17.90 -4.74 -15.53
CA LEU A 79 -17.99 -4.24 -14.15
C LEU A 79 -16.66 -4.42 -13.39
N ALA A 80 -15.79 -5.30 -13.86
CA ALA A 80 -14.52 -5.62 -13.22
C ALA A 80 -13.60 -4.40 -13.04
N TRP A 81 -13.74 -3.38 -13.89
CA TRP A 81 -12.94 -2.14 -13.80
C TRP A 81 -13.39 -1.19 -12.69
N VAL A 82 -14.69 -1.11 -12.43
CA VAL A 82 -15.27 -0.21 -11.44
C VAL A 82 -15.49 -0.93 -10.10
N ALA A 83 -15.44 -2.25 -10.13
CA ALA A 83 -15.77 -3.06 -8.97
C ALA A 83 -14.81 -2.89 -7.77
N PRO A 84 -13.47 -2.87 -7.91
CA PRO A 84 -12.58 -2.73 -6.76
C PRO A 84 -12.80 -1.43 -5.94
N PRO A 85 -12.85 -0.22 -6.52
CA PRO A 85 -13.14 0.98 -5.75
C PRO A 85 -14.53 0.96 -5.12
N LEU A 86 -15.51 0.40 -5.83
CA LEU A 86 -16.86 0.24 -5.30
C LEU A 86 -16.89 -0.72 -4.10
N VAL A 87 -16.13 -1.81 -4.15
CA VAL A 87 -16.02 -2.76 -3.04
C VAL A 87 -15.41 -2.09 -1.80
N VAL A 88 -14.37 -1.27 -1.95
CA VAL A 88 -13.82 -0.48 -0.81
C VAL A 88 -14.94 0.32 -0.16
N VAL A 89 -15.68 1.08 -0.95
CA VAL A 89 -16.77 1.94 -0.44
C VAL A 89 -17.89 1.11 0.20
N ILE A 90 -18.31 0.00 -0.43
CA ILE A 90 -19.36 -0.89 0.10
C ILE A 90 -18.93 -1.50 1.44
N ILE A 91 -17.69 -2.00 1.55
CA ILE A 91 -17.18 -2.57 2.79
C ILE A 91 -17.17 -1.50 3.90
N LEU A 92 -16.69 -0.30 3.61
CA LEU A 92 -16.63 0.78 4.59
C LEU A 92 -18.03 1.25 5.01
N ILE A 93 -18.98 1.34 4.08
CA ILE A 93 -20.39 1.61 4.40
C ILE A 93 -20.98 0.49 5.27
N GLY A 94 -20.74 -0.77 4.92
CA GLY A 94 -21.18 -1.93 5.72
C GLY A 94 -20.62 -1.89 7.12
N LEU A 95 -19.34 -1.58 7.29
CA LEU A 95 -18.70 -1.40 8.60
C LEU A 95 -19.28 -0.21 9.36
N GLN A 96 -19.59 0.90 8.70
CA GLN A 96 -20.24 2.06 9.34
C GLN A 96 -21.62 1.70 9.87
N VAL A 97 -22.42 1.00 9.08
CA VAL A 97 -23.74 0.52 9.49
C VAL A 97 -23.63 -0.49 10.64
N ALA A 98 -22.72 -1.46 10.52
CA ALA A 98 -22.50 -2.48 11.55
C ALA A 98 -22.00 -1.90 12.89
N SER A 99 -21.16 -0.84 12.82
CA SER A 99 -20.62 -0.19 14.02
C SER A 99 -21.68 0.58 14.82
N GLY A 100 -22.80 0.97 14.19
CA GLY A 100 -23.83 1.80 14.79
C GLY A 100 -23.34 3.20 15.23
N LYS A 101 -22.16 3.63 14.75
CA LYS A 101 -21.58 4.95 15.05
C LYS A 101 -22.29 6.05 14.26
N GLN A 102 -22.17 7.29 14.72
CA GLN A 102 -22.79 8.44 14.06
C GLN A 102 -22.20 8.67 12.67
N TRP A 103 -23.06 9.01 11.71
CA TRP A 103 -22.71 9.39 10.33
C TRP A 103 -22.24 10.85 10.24
N HIS A 104 -21.65 11.37 11.29
CA HIS A 104 -21.17 12.74 11.31
C HIS A 104 -19.68 12.78 10.97
N PHE A 105 -19.32 13.64 10.03
CA PHE A 105 -17.97 13.94 9.61
C PHE A 105 -17.69 15.43 9.84
N SER A 106 -16.54 15.77 10.42
CA SER A 106 -16.06 17.14 10.56
C SER A 106 -14.94 17.40 9.56
N PRO A 107 -15.10 18.34 8.59
CA PRO A 107 -14.05 18.69 7.63
C PRO A 107 -12.76 19.21 8.29
N GLU A 108 -12.87 19.77 9.50
CA GLU A 108 -11.72 20.27 10.27
C GLU A 108 -10.72 19.19 10.66
N ASP A 109 -11.17 17.93 10.74
CA ASP A 109 -10.30 16.78 11.06
C ASP A 109 -9.45 16.33 9.84
N PHE A 110 -9.73 16.82 8.63
CA PHE A 110 -9.07 16.35 7.40
C PHE A 110 -7.58 16.69 7.36
N LEU A 111 -7.25 17.95 7.64
CA LEU A 111 -5.85 18.40 7.68
C LEU A 111 -5.06 17.73 8.80
N PRO A 112 -5.56 17.64 10.05
CA PRO A 112 -4.93 16.84 11.09
C PRO A 112 -4.67 15.38 10.69
N MET A 113 -5.63 14.71 10.02
CA MET A 113 -5.44 13.34 9.52
C MET A 113 -4.31 13.23 8.49
N ALA A 114 -4.24 14.17 7.54
CA ALA A 114 -3.15 14.19 6.55
C ALA A 114 -1.78 14.42 7.21
N ILE A 115 -1.68 15.33 8.18
CA ILE A 115 -0.47 15.55 8.96
C ILE A 115 -0.10 14.30 9.76
N GLU A 116 -1.07 13.67 10.43
CA GLU A 116 -0.86 12.43 11.16
C GLU A 116 -0.32 11.32 10.25
N CYS A 117 -0.92 11.10 9.09
CA CYS A 117 -0.44 10.12 8.10
C CYS A 117 0.99 10.40 7.66
N THR A 118 1.33 11.67 7.39
CA THR A 118 2.69 12.08 7.03
C THR A 118 3.70 11.79 8.15
N LEU A 119 3.36 12.15 9.38
CA LEU A 119 4.24 11.90 10.54
C LEU A 119 4.43 10.41 10.82
N LEU A 120 3.37 9.62 10.67
CA LEU A 120 3.41 8.17 10.85
C LEU A 120 4.15 7.45 9.69
N ALA A 121 4.32 8.07 8.53
CA ALA A 121 5.17 7.56 7.46
C ALA A 121 6.68 7.69 7.77
N VAL A 122 7.08 8.68 8.57
CA VAL A 122 8.49 8.98 8.86
C VAL A 122 9.29 7.78 9.39
N PRO A 123 8.82 6.97 10.36
CA PRO A 123 9.58 5.82 10.84
C PRO A 123 9.95 4.83 9.74
N LEU A 124 9.04 4.58 8.79
CA LEU A 124 9.30 3.67 7.67
C LEU A 124 10.25 4.29 6.64
N ILE A 125 10.14 5.61 6.39
CA ILE A 125 11.07 6.33 5.52
C ILE A 125 12.48 6.26 6.10
N VAL A 126 12.66 6.55 7.39
CA VAL A 126 13.97 6.46 8.07
C VAL A 126 14.52 5.05 8.02
N LEU A 127 13.69 4.03 8.28
CA LEU A 127 14.10 2.63 8.19
C LEU A 127 14.51 2.24 6.76
N SER A 128 13.76 2.68 5.75
CA SER A 128 14.08 2.45 4.34
C SER A 128 15.40 3.09 3.94
N LEU A 129 15.62 4.34 4.31
CA LEU A 129 16.88 5.05 4.04
C LEU A 129 18.06 4.38 4.75
N PHE A 130 17.88 3.94 6.00
CA PHE A 130 18.93 3.23 6.75
C PHE A 130 19.33 1.91 6.08
N LEU A 131 18.37 1.12 5.63
CA LEU A 131 18.62 -0.16 4.98
C LEU A 131 19.21 -0.02 3.57
N ASN A 132 18.91 1.08 2.89
CA ASN A 132 19.41 1.37 1.55
C ASN A 132 20.67 2.25 1.56
N SER A 133 21.14 2.69 2.74
CA SER A 133 22.41 3.40 2.85
C SER A 133 23.56 2.46 2.49
N PRO A 134 24.47 2.85 1.57
CA PRO A 134 25.65 2.05 1.29
C PRO A 134 26.44 1.91 2.59
N ALA A 135 26.67 0.67 3.03
CA ALA A 135 27.60 0.44 4.15
C ALA A 135 28.95 1.02 3.77
N GLU A 136 29.50 1.95 4.57
CA GLU A 136 30.86 2.44 4.35
C GLU A 136 31.81 1.24 4.29
N PRO A 137 32.69 1.15 3.27
CA PRO A 137 33.62 0.05 3.17
C PRO A 137 34.65 0.18 4.28
N GLN A 138 34.50 -0.60 5.35
CA GLN A 138 35.63 -0.85 6.25
C GLN A 138 36.70 -1.62 5.49
N GLY A 139 37.69 -0.89 4.99
CA GLY A 139 39.05 -1.28 4.77
C GLY A 139 39.35 -2.59 4.03
N ASP A 140 38.94 -2.72 2.75
CA ASP A 140 39.71 -3.54 1.80
C ASP A 140 39.40 -3.10 0.35
N ILE A 141 40.27 -2.21 -0.18
CA ILE A 141 39.99 -1.37 -1.35
C ILE A 141 40.01 -2.14 -2.69
N GLY A 142 40.32 -3.43 -2.70
CA GLY A 142 40.57 -4.18 -3.94
C GLY A 142 39.48 -5.13 -4.43
N ARG A 143 38.53 -5.53 -3.59
CA ARG A 143 37.49 -6.52 -3.95
C ARG A 143 36.08 -5.96 -4.08
N PHE A 144 35.85 -4.73 -3.66
CA PHE A 144 34.51 -4.14 -3.57
C PHE A 144 34.10 -3.28 -4.76
N ALA A 145 35.02 -2.81 -5.61
CA ALA A 145 34.69 -2.06 -6.80
C ALA A 145 33.84 -2.89 -7.80
N ASP A 146 34.11 -4.20 -7.91
CA ASP A 146 33.34 -5.09 -8.79
C ASP A 146 31.98 -5.48 -8.21
N SER A 147 31.84 -5.56 -6.88
CA SER A 147 30.56 -5.86 -6.25
C SER A 147 29.63 -4.65 -6.25
N ALA A 148 30.13 -3.45 -6.04
CA ALA A 148 29.34 -2.22 -6.11
C ALA A 148 28.82 -1.92 -7.53
N ALA A 149 29.62 -2.24 -8.56
CA ALA A 149 29.18 -2.15 -9.97
C ALA A 149 28.08 -3.18 -10.28
N ARG A 150 28.14 -4.38 -9.71
CA ARG A 150 27.08 -5.39 -9.85
C ARG A 150 25.80 -5.02 -9.13
N ILE A 151 25.88 -4.51 -7.91
CA ILE A 151 24.70 -4.08 -7.13
C ILE A 151 24.00 -2.89 -7.81
N ARG A 152 24.74 -1.93 -8.37
CA ARG A 152 24.17 -0.81 -9.13
C ARG A 152 23.41 -1.28 -10.38
N ASN A 153 23.83 -2.39 -11.01
CA ASN A 153 23.20 -2.92 -12.22
C ASN A 153 22.06 -3.91 -11.95
N GLU A 154 21.93 -4.47 -10.73
CA GLU A 154 20.89 -5.46 -10.41
C GLU A 154 19.67 -4.89 -9.68
N VAL A 155 19.79 -3.71 -9.05
CA VAL A 155 18.68 -3.10 -8.24
C VAL A 155 17.87 -2.08 -9.06
N VAL A 156 18.39 -1.66 -10.23
CA VAL A 156 17.60 -0.82 -11.15
C VAL A 156 16.77 -1.74 -12.04
N PRO A 157 15.44 -1.66 -12.07
CA PRO A 157 14.65 -2.42 -13.02
C PRO A 157 15.05 -1.97 -14.43
N ARG A 158 15.62 -2.90 -15.19
CA ARG A 158 15.89 -2.73 -16.61
C ARG A 158 14.55 -2.65 -17.34
N CYS A 159 13.99 -1.46 -17.41
CA CYS A 159 12.98 -1.13 -18.38
C CYS A 159 13.59 -0.14 -19.36
N PHE A 160 13.79 -0.61 -20.59
CA PHE A 160 14.00 0.13 -21.82
C PHE A 160 15.34 0.87 -22.02
N LEU A 161 16.29 0.18 -22.66
CA LEU A 161 17.23 0.81 -23.58
C LEU A 161 16.66 0.63 -25.00
N VAL A 162 16.08 1.69 -25.54
CA VAL A 162 15.86 1.85 -26.98
C VAL A 162 17.03 2.68 -27.51
N GLU A 163 17.76 2.11 -28.46
CA GLU A 163 18.78 2.83 -29.21
C GLU A 163 18.17 4.04 -29.93
N ALA A 164 18.64 5.24 -29.60
CA ALA A 164 18.24 6.47 -30.27
C ALA A 164 19.32 6.95 -31.17
N ASN A 165 19.05 6.88 -32.47
CA ASN A 165 19.81 7.63 -33.50
C ASN A 165 19.46 9.12 -33.43
N SER A 166 20.48 9.93 -33.48
CA SER A 166 20.64 11.38 -33.59
C SER A 166 19.40 12.20 -33.92
N LEU A 167 18.70 12.69 -32.87
CA LEU A 167 17.87 13.88 -32.91
C LEU A 167 18.41 14.91 -31.92
N SER A 168 18.27 16.21 -32.21
CA SER A 168 18.93 17.31 -31.50
C SER A 168 18.89 17.17 -29.98
N LEU A 169 20.02 17.43 -29.30
CA LEU A 169 20.18 17.34 -27.84
C LEU A 169 19.01 17.93 -27.03
N ALA A 170 18.41 19.03 -27.51
CA ALA A 170 17.26 19.66 -26.85
C ALA A 170 15.96 18.82 -26.90
N ALA A 171 15.71 18.09 -28.00
CA ALA A 171 14.56 17.21 -28.12
C ALA A 171 14.74 15.93 -27.28
N VAL A 172 15.97 15.44 -27.16
CA VAL A 172 16.33 14.31 -26.31
C VAL A 172 16.18 14.69 -24.84
N GLU A 173 16.62 15.88 -24.43
CA GLU A 173 16.49 16.35 -23.06
C GLU A 173 15.03 16.63 -22.67
N LEU A 174 14.23 17.21 -23.57
CA LEU A 174 12.80 17.35 -23.36
C LEU A 174 12.08 16.00 -23.30
N GLY A 175 12.45 15.07 -24.18
CA GLY A 175 11.95 13.68 -24.14
C GLY A 175 12.28 12.96 -22.85
N HIS A 176 13.51 13.09 -22.33
CA HIS A 176 13.92 12.52 -21.03
C HIS A 176 13.15 13.14 -19.86
N ARG A 177 12.98 14.46 -19.83
CA ARG A 177 12.21 15.13 -18.78
C ARG A 177 10.73 14.75 -18.81
N MET A 178 10.13 14.60 -19.98
CA MET A 178 8.76 14.14 -20.14
C MET A 178 8.58 12.67 -19.76
N ALA A 179 9.54 11.81 -20.11
CA ALA A 179 9.54 10.40 -19.75
C ALA A 179 9.74 10.21 -18.23
N ALA A 180 10.65 10.96 -17.61
CA ALA A 180 10.87 10.97 -16.17
C ALA A 180 9.65 11.47 -15.41
N GLY A 181 8.97 12.52 -15.89
CA GLY A 181 7.73 13.02 -15.31
C GLY A 181 6.57 12.03 -15.40
N LYS A 182 6.47 11.28 -16.50
CA LYS A 182 5.46 10.22 -16.66
C LYS A 182 5.75 9.03 -15.75
N SER A 183 7.01 8.65 -15.56
CA SER A 183 7.42 7.60 -14.62
C SER A 183 7.07 8.01 -13.18
N LEU A 184 7.42 9.22 -12.75
CA LEU A 184 7.12 9.73 -11.42
C LEU A 184 5.61 9.75 -11.12
N LEU A 185 4.79 10.20 -12.08
CA LEU A 185 3.34 10.18 -11.92
C LEU A 185 2.80 8.75 -11.80
N ALA A 186 3.33 7.81 -12.60
CA ALA A 186 2.93 6.41 -12.53
C ALA A 186 3.27 5.81 -11.16
N ASP A 187 4.44 6.10 -10.63
CA ASP A 187 4.88 5.61 -9.32
C ASP A 187 4.03 6.21 -8.18
N ILE A 188 3.69 7.49 -8.24
CA ILE A 188 2.79 8.15 -7.27
C ILE A 188 1.39 7.53 -7.32
N VAL A 189 0.83 7.34 -8.53
CA VAL A 189 -0.50 6.73 -8.69
C VAL A 189 -0.49 5.30 -8.17
N THR A 190 0.55 4.52 -8.49
CA THR A 190 0.69 3.14 -8.01
C THR A 190 0.81 3.10 -6.48
N GLY A 191 1.61 3.98 -5.87
CA GLY A 191 1.74 4.07 -4.41
C GLY A 191 0.43 4.43 -3.71
N LEU A 192 -0.37 5.34 -4.29
CA LEU A 192 -1.73 5.61 -3.77
C LEU A 192 -2.63 4.36 -3.81
N GLY A 193 -2.59 3.62 -4.91
CA GLY A 193 -3.33 2.37 -5.03
C GLY A 193 -2.86 1.31 -4.03
N ALA A 194 -1.54 1.15 -3.86
CA ALA A 194 -0.97 0.24 -2.88
C ALA A 194 -1.47 0.56 -1.47
N GLY A 195 -1.36 1.83 -1.04
CA GLY A 195 -1.82 2.26 0.27
C GLY A 195 -3.29 1.97 0.55
N ILE A 196 -4.16 1.90 -0.46
CA ILE A 196 -5.57 1.62 -0.28
C ILE A 196 -5.89 0.12 -0.41
N TYR A 197 -5.51 -0.50 -1.53
CA TYR A 197 -5.95 -1.86 -1.85
C TYR A 197 -5.16 -2.93 -1.09
N GLU A 198 -3.87 -2.71 -0.82
CA GLU A 198 -3.09 -3.62 -0.01
C GLU A 198 -3.53 -3.58 1.46
N GLU A 199 -3.79 -2.39 2.00
CA GLU A 199 -4.34 -2.29 3.36
C GLU A 199 -5.75 -2.86 3.46
N LEU A 200 -6.59 -2.71 2.43
CA LEU A 200 -7.89 -3.36 2.37
C LEU A 200 -7.76 -4.89 2.45
N VAL A 201 -6.90 -5.47 1.62
CA VAL A 201 -6.74 -6.93 1.52
C VAL A 201 -6.06 -7.49 2.77
N PHE A 202 -4.91 -6.95 3.15
CA PHE A 202 -4.09 -7.54 4.21
C PHE A 202 -4.52 -7.14 5.63
N ARG A 203 -5.04 -5.93 5.85
CA ARG A 203 -5.42 -5.46 7.19
C ARG A 203 -6.92 -5.58 7.44
N LEU A 204 -7.74 -5.05 6.55
CA LEU A 204 -9.17 -5.06 6.78
C LEU A 204 -9.77 -6.45 6.57
N ILE A 205 -9.47 -7.13 5.47
CA ILE A 205 -10.06 -8.42 5.14
C ILE A 205 -9.30 -9.56 5.82
N LEU A 206 -8.01 -9.69 5.56
CA LEU A 206 -7.23 -10.87 6.00
C LEU A 206 -7.11 -10.95 7.52
N ILE A 207 -6.78 -9.84 8.22
CA ILE A 207 -6.69 -9.87 9.70
C ILE A 207 -8.06 -10.21 10.29
N CYS A 208 -9.16 -9.66 9.76
CA CYS A 208 -10.50 -10.01 10.26
C CYS A 208 -10.82 -11.49 10.05
N LEU A 209 -10.52 -12.05 8.88
CA LEU A 209 -10.72 -13.49 8.61
C LEU A 209 -9.85 -14.38 9.50
N LEU A 210 -8.57 -14.03 9.68
CA LEU A 210 -7.68 -14.76 10.58
C LEU A 210 -8.14 -14.68 12.04
N MET A 211 -8.61 -13.51 12.48
CA MET A 211 -9.15 -13.34 13.82
C MET A 211 -10.38 -14.22 14.04
N LEU A 212 -11.32 -14.26 13.09
CA LEU A 212 -12.48 -15.17 13.14
C LEU A 212 -12.01 -16.62 13.17
N PHE A 213 -11.12 -17.02 12.29
CA PHE A 213 -10.59 -18.40 12.25
C PHE A 213 -9.93 -18.80 13.57
N PHE A 214 -9.05 -17.97 14.10
CA PHE A 214 -8.32 -18.31 15.33
C PHE A 214 -9.21 -18.27 16.58
N GLN A 215 -10.18 -17.35 16.65
CA GLN A 215 -11.07 -17.27 17.81
C GLN A 215 -12.23 -18.27 17.76
N ASP A 216 -12.89 -18.40 16.61
CA ASP A 216 -14.13 -19.18 16.53
C ASP A 216 -13.88 -20.65 16.18
N VAL A 217 -12.89 -20.92 15.30
CA VAL A 217 -12.55 -22.30 14.89
C VAL A 217 -11.52 -22.91 15.83
N LEU A 218 -10.36 -22.24 16.04
CA LEU A 218 -9.28 -22.77 16.89
C LEU A 218 -9.45 -22.42 18.38
N ARG A 219 -10.45 -21.58 18.73
CA ARG A 219 -10.77 -21.17 20.11
C ARG A 219 -9.57 -20.61 20.88
N LEU A 220 -8.68 -19.92 20.18
CA LEU A 220 -7.55 -19.25 20.82
C LEU A 220 -8.02 -18.00 21.58
N THR A 221 -7.21 -17.60 22.57
CA THR A 221 -7.47 -16.35 23.27
C THR A 221 -7.39 -15.16 22.32
N ARG A 222 -8.15 -14.10 22.53
CA ARG A 222 -8.15 -12.88 21.70
C ARG A 222 -6.75 -12.33 21.49
N ARG A 223 -5.88 -12.36 22.51
CA ARG A 223 -4.51 -11.88 22.44
C ARG A 223 -3.66 -12.71 21.46
N ASN A 224 -3.72 -14.04 21.58
CA ASN A 224 -2.97 -14.95 20.71
C ASN A 224 -3.47 -14.88 19.27
N SER A 225 -4.79 -14.81 19.08
CA SER A 225 -5.39 -14.65 17.76
C SER A 225 -4.92 -13.37 17.09
N LEU A 226 -4.87 -12.23 17.82
CA LEU A 226 -4.39 -10.97 17.29
C LEU A 226 -2.91 -11.06 16.89
N ILE A 227 -2.04 -11.58 17.76
CA ILE A 227 -0.61 -11.70 17.49
C ILE A 227 -0.37 -12.56 16.24
N LEU A 228 -1.00 -13.74 16.17
CA LEU A 228 -0.86 -14.63 15.02
C LEU A 228 -1.41 -14.00 13.73
N SER A 229 -2.55 -13.32 13.80
CA SER A 229 -3.14 -12.66 12.63
C SER A 229 -2.24 -11.54 12.10
N VAL A 230 -1.64 -10.75 12.98
CA VAL A 230 -0.69 -9.69 12.60
C VAL A 230 0.55 -10.28 11.95
N LEU A 231 1.17 -11.31 12.56
CA LEU A 231 2.40 -11.92 12.04
C LEU A 231 2.17 -12.61 10.69
N ILE A 232 1.08 -13.37 10.55
CA ILE A 232 0.74 -14.04 9.29
C ILE A 232 0.41 -13.02 8.21
N SER A 233 -0.41 -12.00 8.53
CA SER A 233 -0.73 -10.94 7.57
C SER A 233 0.51 -10.19 7.10
N ALA A 234 1.44 -9.88 8.00
CA ALA A 234 2.70 -9.20 7.66
C ALA A 234 3.62 -10.07 6.79
N ALA A 235 3.73 -11.37 7.09
CA ALA A 235 4.51 -12.29 6.28
C ALA A 235 3.92 -12.47 4.87
N LEU A 236 2.59 -12.62 4.77
CA LEU A 236 1.90 -12.73 3.48
C LEU A 236 1.96 -11.41 2.69
N PHE A 237 1.88 -10.26 3.37
CA PHE A 237 2.12 -8.96 2.77
C PHE A 237 3.53 -8.84 2.17
N SER A 238 4.55 -9.31 2.85
CA SER A 238 5.90 -9.34 2.29
C SER A 238 6.03 -10.34 1.14
N ALA A 239 5.46 -11.53 1.31
CA ALA A 239 5.55 -12.62 0.32
C ALA A 239 4.90 -12.24 -1.03
N HIS A 240 3.76 -11.52 -1.02
CA HIS A 240 3.05 -11.18 -2.25
C HIS A 240 3.87 -10.31 -3.19
N HIS A 241 4.82 -9.52 -2.69
CA HIS A 241 5.73 -8.71 -3.50
C HIS A 241 6.78 -9.54 -4.25
N HIS A 242 7.01 -10.78 -3.84
CA HIS A 242 7.96 -11.70 -4.49
C HIS A 242 7.28 -12.67 -5.46
N VAL A 243 5.95 -12.67 -5.51
CA VAL A 243 5.16 -13.58 -6.34
C VAL A 243 4.32 -12.78 -7.32
N VAL A 244 4.45 -13.09 -8.60
CA VAL A 244 3.60 -12.53 -9.66
C VAL A 244 2.69 -13.64 -10.16
N PHE A 245 1.42 -13.29 -10.37
CA PHE A 245 0.48 -14.15 -11.04
C PHE A 245 0.21 -13.57 -12.43
N VAL A 246 0.78 -14.19 -13.46
CA VAL A 246 0.64 -13.77 -14.85
C VAL A 246 0.08 -14.93 -15.66
N GLU A 247 -0.98 -14.68 -16.42
CA GLU A 247 -1.60 -15.65 -17.34
C GLU A 247 -1.94 -17.01 -16.70
N GLY A 248 -2.42 -17.02 -15.46
CA GLY A 248 -2.80 -18.25 -14.77
C GLY A 248 -1.62 -19.01 -14.10
N HIS A 249 -0.41 -18.52 -14.17
CA HIS A 249 0.78 -19.14 -13.59
C HIS A 249 1.43 -18.25 -12.53
N PHE A 250 1.91 -18.90 -11.44
CA PHE A 250 2.72 -18.21 -10.43
C PHE A 250 4.15 -18.07 -10.95
N GLY A 251 4.63 -16.84 -11.08
CA GLY A 251 5.99 -16.49 -11.41
C GLY A 251 6.70 -15.77 -10.25
N ARG A 252 8.02 -15.64 -10.32
CA ARG A 252 8.80 -14.78 -9.41
C ARG A 252 9.10 -13.46 -10.13
N THR A 253 8.90 -12.35 -9.42
CA THR A 253 9.22 -11.01 -9.95
C THR A 253 10.72 -10.76 -10.04
N ALA A 254 11.48 -11.23 -9.04
CA ALA A 254 12.92 -11.07 -8.92
C ALA A 254 13.53 -12.19 -8.06
N ALA A 255 14.87 -12.24 -7.99
CA ALA A 255 15.55 -13.09 -7.00
C ALA A 255 15.11 -12.67 -5.59
N PHE A 256 14.84 -13.67 -4.73
CA PHE A 256 14.41 -13.44 -3.36
C PHE A 256 15.51 -12.74 -2.56
N ASN A 257 15.17 -11.60 -1.95
CA ASN A 257 16.09 -10.82 -1.12
C ASN A 257 15.58 -10.78 0.34
N TRP A 258 16.36 -11.35 1.25
CA TRP A 258 16.01 -11.41 2.68
C TRP A 258 15.87 -10.02 3.31
N THR A 259 16.67 -9.04 2.89
CA THR A 259 16.61 -7.67 3.41
C THR A 259 15.29 -7.00 3.02
N GLU A 260 14.87 -7.12 1.77
CA GLU A 260 13.60 -6.61 1.30
C GLU A 260 12.41 -7.33 1.95
N PHE A 261 12.48 -8.66 2.03
CA PHE A 261 11.46 -9.45 2.71
C PHE A 261 11.32 -9.05 4.18
N GLY A 262 12.44 -8.90 4.88
CA GLY A 262 12.49 -8.46 6.26
C GLY A 262 11.92 -7.05 6.45
N PHE A 263 12.34 -6.09 5.61
CA PHE A 263 11.82 -4.73 5.65
C PHE A 263 10.30 -4.69 5.45
N ARG A 264 9.80 -5.34 4.39
CA ARG A 264 8.36 -5.39 4.09
C ARG A 264 7.57 -6.11 5.19
N THR A 265 8.16 -7.13 5.83
CA THR A 265 7.52 -7.80 6.98
C THR A 265 7.42 -6.86 8.18
N ILE A 266 8.49 -6.11 8.50
CA ILE A 266 8.48 -5.11 9.58
C ILE A 266 7.47 -4.00 9.27
N ALA A 267 7.45 -3.48 8.05
CA ALA A 267 6.45 -2.52 7.59
C ALA A 267 5.03 -3.10 7.69
N GLY A 268 4.87 -4.38 7.33
CA GLY A 268 3.63 -5.12 7.48
C GLY A 268 3.12 -5.20 8.90
N VAL A 269 4.00 -5.48 9.87
CA VAL A 269 3.68 -5.46 11.31
C VAL A 269 3.32 -4.05 11.76
N TYR A 270 4.09 -3.04 11.33
CA TYR A 270 3.85 -1.64 11.65
C TYR A 270 2.45 -1.21 11.21
N PHE A 271 2.07 -1.43 9.95
CA PHE A 271 0.74 -1.10 9.44
C PHE A 271 -0.36 -1.90 10.13
N ALA A 272 -0.12 -3.17 10.50
CA ALA A 272 -1.11 -3.96 11.23
C ALA A 272 -1.35 -3.42 12.65
N ILE A 273 -0.30 -2.96 13.33
CA ILE A 273 -0.40 -2.29 14.63
C ILE A 273 -1.14 -0.95 14.46
N LEU A 274 -0.78 -0.18 13.44
CA LEU A 274 -1.43 1.09 13.14
C LEU A 274 -2.93 0.90 12.86
N PHE A 275 -3.28 -0.12 12.06
CA PHE A 275 -4.67 -0.50 11.81
C PHE A 275 -5.42 -0.83 13.10
N ALA A 276 -4.80 -1.61 13.99
CA ALA A 276 -5.40 -1.98 15.27
C ALA A 276 -5.67 -0.76 16.19
N ILE A 277 -4.80 0.25 16.14
CA ILE A 277 -4.89 1.45 17.00
C ILE A 277 -5.75 2.54 16.34
N ARG A 278 -5.48 2.88 15.07
CA ARG A 278 -6.04 4.06 14.40
C ARG A 278 -7.11 3.74 13.34
N GLY A 279 -7.27 2.46 13.01
CA GLY A 279 -8.24 2.02 12.01
C GLY A 279 -7.78 2.27 10.57
N PHE A 280 -8.67 1.94 9.62
CA PHE A 280 -8.35 1.83 8.20
C PHE A 280 -7.93 3.16 7.54
N ALA A 281 -8.59 4.27 7.86
CA ALA A 281 -8.32 5.57 7.25
C ALA A 281 -6.86 6.02 7.40
N ILE A 282 -6.38 6.01 8.65
CA ILE A 282 -5.03 6.46 8.97
C ILE A 282 -4.00 5.46 8.47
N THR A 283 -4.28 4.16 8.52
CA THR A 283 -3.34 3.14 8.04
C THR A 283 -3.16 3.23 6.53
N ALA A 284 -4.24 3.24 5.76
CA ALA A 284 -4.19 3.36 4.30
C ALA A 284 -3.61 4.71 3.85
N GLY A 285 -3.98 5.80 4.55
CA GLY A 285 -3.38 7.11 4.31
C GLY A 285 -1.87 7.13 4.60
N THR A 286 -1.42 6.56 5.72
CA THR A 286 0.01 6.49 6.08
C THR A 286 0.80 5.69 5.06
N HIS A 287 0.28 4.57 4.58
CA HIS A 287 0.92 3.76 3.53
C HIS A 287 1.03 4.56 2.23
N ALA A 288 -0.05 5.16 1.77
CA ALA A 288 -0.05 5.99 0.57
C ALA A 288 0.93 7.18 0.67
N PHE A 289 0.96 7.89 1.80
CA PHE A 289 1.93 8.96 2.03
C PHE A 289 3.37 8.46 2.09
N TYR A 290 3.61 7.30 2.70
CA TYR A 290 4.94 6.67 2.69
C TYR A 290 5.43 6.43 1.26
N ASP A 291 4.62 5.80 0.42
CA ASP A 291 4.99 5.50 -0.97
C ASP A 291 5.22 6.77 -1.80
N ILE A 292 4.34 7.78 -1.68
CA ILE A 292 4.49 9.06 -2.35
C ILE A 292 5.80 9.74 -1.94
N ILE A 293 6.07 9.84 -0.64
CA ILE A 293 7.27 10.51 -0.12
C ILE A 293 8.51 9.74 -0.52
N ALA A 294 8.52 8.40 -0.40
CA ALA A 294 9.63 7.56 -0.81
C ALA A 294 9.92 7.70 -2.31
N THR A 295 8.89 7.73 -3.15
CA THR A 295 9.01 7.96 -4.59
C THR A 295 9.62 9.33 -4.91
N ILE A 296 9.14 10.39 -4.27
CA ILE A 296 9.67 11.74 -4.47
C ILE A 296 11.13 11.85 -4.00
N LEU A 297 11.46 11.27 -2.84
CA LEU A 297 12.83 11.27 -2.32
C LEU A 297 13.76 10.48 -3.25
N ASN A 298 13.31 9.33 -3.74
CA ASN A 298 14.07 8.52 -4.69
C ASN A 298 14.34 9.29 -5.99
N ALA A 299 13.33 9.93 -6.55
CA ALA A 299 13.48 10.74 -7.75
C ALA A 299 14.39 11.96 -7.53
N ALA A 300 14.34 12.60 -6.35
CA ALA A 300 15.11 13.80 -6.07
C ALA A 300 16.59 13.53 -5.73
N PHE A 301 16.92 12.40 -5.09
CA PHE A 301 18.24 12.18 -4.51
C PHE A 301 18.99 10.98 -5.09
N PHE A 302 18.33 10.05 -5.77
CA PHE A 302 18.95 8.79 -6.20
C PHE A 302 18.86 8.51 -7.71
N GLN A 303 18.15 9.32 -8.49
CA GLN A 303 18.02 9.17 -9.95
C GLN A 303 18.97 10.07 -10.76
N TYR A 304 20.18 10.35 -10.26
CA TYR A 304 21.24 11.01 -11.04
C TYR A 304 22.39 10.06 -11.28
#